data_ff51771d2f111e002ce373fd06b3f23f
#
_entry.id   ff51771d2f111e002ce373fd06b3f23f
#
_cell.length_a   1.000
_cell.length_b   1.000
_cell.length_c   1.000
_cell.angle_alpha   90.00
_cell.angle_beta   90.00
_cell.angle_gamma   90.00
#
_symmetry.space_group_name_H-M   'P 1'
#
loop_
_entity.id
_entity.type
_entity.pdbx_description
1 polymer ?
#
loop_
_entity_poly.entity_id
_entity_poly.type
_entity_poly.pdbx_seq_one_letter_code
_entity_poly.pdbx_strand_id
1 'polypeptide(L)'
;MLGNMQGESGIIADIDEKSGGGGYGLVQWTPKTNLTSWANANGLNYRTVDTQCRRIQWELENGQQFYKTSAYPLTFRQFTQSTSSPKYLAEVFIHNYERPANANQPNRGVWAENWYSILVNGTTPSTPSDGTTYTVKSGDTLSGIAAKFVVTVAQLQSWNGISDPNKIYVGQVLKIG
;
A
#
# COMPACT_ATOMS: atom_id res chain seq x y z
N MET A 1 3.43 -1.98 -7.08
CA MET A 1 3.35 -0.61 -6.52
C MET A 1 2.12 -0.41 -5.61
N LEU A 2 0.85 -0.57 -6.08
CA LEU A 2 -0.33 -0.33 -5.22
C LEU A 2 -0.36 -1.15 -3.93
N GLY A 3 0.03 -2.43 -3.96
CA GLY A 3 0.15 -3.25 -2.75
C GLY A 3 1.16 -2.69 -1.74
N ASN A 4 2.22 -2.06 -2.22
CA ASN A 4 3.21 -1.38 -1.39
C ASN A 4 2.63 -0.10 -0.79
N MET A 5 1.98 0.75 -1.59
CA MET A 5 1.28 1.95 -1.11
C MET A 5 0.20 1.63 -0.08
N GLN A 6 -0.50 0.50 -0.25
CA GLN A 6 -1.46 0.01 0.75
C GLN A 6 -0.78 -0.29 2.09
N GLY A 7 0.41 -0.90 2.06
CA GLY A 7 1.19 -1.18 3.27
C GLY A 7 1.78 0.07 3.92
N GLU A 8 2.22 1.05 3.11
CA GLU A 8 2.84 2.28 3.61
C GLU A 8 1.84 3.29 4.18
N SER A 9 0.74 3.51 3.49
CA SER A 9 -0.16 4.63 3.79
C SER A 9 -1.65 4.26 3.76
N GLY A 10 -2.00 3.00 3.45
CA GLY A 10 -3.39 2.65 3.12
C GLY A 10 -3.88 3.33 1.83
N ILE A 11 -2.96 3.74 0.95
CA ILE A 11 -3.20 4.55 -0.27
C ILE A 11 -3.80 5.94 0.08
N ILE A 12 -3.40 6.50 1.22
CA ILE A 12 -3.76 7.85 1.64
C ILE A 12 -2.59 8.80 1.35
N ALA A 13 -2.83 9.83 0.54
CA ALA A 13 -1.78 10.76 0.14
C ALA A 13 -1.43 11.77 1.25
N ASP A 14 -2.41 12.23 2.03
CA ASP A 14 -2.19 13.20 3.11
C ASP A 14 -2.11 12.50 4.47
N ILE A 15 -0.99 11.77 4.67
CA ILE A 15 -0.75 11.04 5.90
C ILE A 15 0.74 11.09 6.29
N ASP A 16 1.02 11.45 7.54
CA ASP A 16 2.34 11.30 8.14
C ASP A 16 2.53 9.86 8.65
N GLU A 17 3.77 9.40 8.68
CA GLU A 17 4.13 8.09 9.20
C GLU A 17 3.78 7.95 10.68
N LYS A 18 3.04 6.90 11.03
CA LYS A 18 2.55 6.68 12.41
C LYS A 18 3.66 6.31 13.40
N SER A 19 4.76 5.73 12.92
CA SER A 19 5.89 5.30 13.75
C SER A 19 6.84 6.43 14.16
N GLY A 20 6.65 7.64 13.61
CA GLY A 20 7.51 8.79 13.90
C GLY A 20 8.82 8.82 13.10
N GLY A 21 8.98 7.98 12.10
CA GLY A 21 10.16 7.92 11.21
C GLY A 21 10.29 9.09 10.24
N GLY A 22 9.29 9.99 10.19
CA GLY A 22 9.31 11.19 9.35
C GLY A 22 8.94 10.96 7.89
N GLY A 23 8.38 9.81 7.57
CA GLY A 23 7.83 9.50 6.26
C GLY A 23 6.49 10.16 6.01
N TYR A 24 6.13 10.37 4.74
CA TYR A 24 4.88 11.01 4.35
C TYR A 24 4.35 10.50 3.02
N GLY A 25 3.02 10.36 2.95
CA GLY A 25 2.26 10.11 1.73
C GLY A 25 2.29 8.67 1.22
N LEU A 26 1.95 8.47 -0.05
CA LEU A 26 1.67 7.17 -0.66
C LEU A 26 2.78 6.13 -0.49
N VAL A 27 4.03 6.55 -0.55
CA VAL A 27 5.21 5.66 -0.47
C VAL A 27 6.12 6.05 0.70
N GLN A 28 5.62 6.84 1.63
CA GLN A 28 6.31 7.28 2.84
C GLN A 28 7.69 7.89 2.57
N TRP A 29 7.75 8.93 1.70
CA TRP A 29 9.00 9.66 1.44
C TRP A 29 9.66 10.10 2.74
N THR A 30 10.85 9.61 2.98
CA THR A 30 11.66 9.92 4.17
C THR A 30 13.02 10.50 3.77
N PRO A 31 13.37 11.72 4.17
CA PRO A 31 12.51 12.66 4.90
C PRO A 31 11.37 13.21 4.02
N LYS A 32 10.28 13.66 4.64
CA LYS A 32 9.11 14.29 3.98
C LYS A 32 9.49 15.39 2.98
N THR A 33 10.62 16.07 3.23
CA THR A 33 11.13 17.13 2.36
C THR A 33 11.46 16.65 0.95
N ASN A 34 11.74 15.35 0.75
CA ASN A 34 11.95 14.78 -0.58
C ASN A 34 10.74 14.98 -1.49
N LEU A 35 9.53 14.95 -0.92
CA LEU A 35 8.29 15.25 -1.64
C LEU A 35 7.95 16.75 -1.59
N THR A 36 7.94 17.35 -0.39
CA THR A 36 7.38 18.69 -0.20
C THR A 36 8.20 19.77 -0.88
N SER A 37 9.54 19.69 -0.82
CA SER A 37 10.40 20.66 -1.50
C SER A 37 10.24 20.59 -3.02
N TRP A 38 10.17 19.38 -3.58
CA TRP A 38 9.94 19.20 -5.01
C TRP A 38 8.56 19.70 -5.43
N ALA A 39 7.51 19.37 -4.70
CA ALA A 39 6.15 19.83 -5.00
C ALA A 39 6.05 21.35 -4.96
N ASN A 40 6.59 21.97 -3.90
CA ASN A 40 6.60 23.44 -3.76
C ASN A 40 7.36 24.13 -4.91
N ALA A 41 8.53 23.59 -5.31
CA ALA A 41 9.31 24.11 -6.42
C ALA A 41 8.56 24.04 -7.78
N ASN A 42 7.58 23.14 -7.88
CA ASN A 42 6.74 22.97 -9.07
C ASN A 42 5.33 23.60 -8.93
N GLY A 43 5.07 24.34 -7.85
CA GLY A 43 3.77 24.98 -7.61
C GLY A 43 2.63 23.98 -7.35
N LEU A 44 2.94 22.77 -6.85
CA LEU A 44 2.00 21.67 -6.67
C LEU A 44 1.62 21.47 -5.20
N ASN A 45 0.40 21.04 -4.95
CA ASN A 45 -0.05 20.63 -3.62
C ASN A 45 0.39 19.20 -3.33
N TYR A 46 1.41 19.02 -2.48
CA TYR A 46 1.97 17.71 -2.14
C TYR A 46 1.01 16.75 -1.44
N ARG A 47 -0.14 17.23 -0.94
CA ARG A 47 -1.15 16.44 -0.22
C ARG A 47 -2.06 15.61 -1.15
N THR A 48 -1.96 15.77 -2.46
CA THR A 48 -2.84 15.10 -3.41
C THR A 48 -2.21 13.86 -4.01
N VAL A 49 -3.04 12.85 -4.33
CA VAL A 49 -2.62 11.65 -5.05
C VAL A 49 -1.96 12.00 -6.38
N ASP A 50 -2.56 12.92 -7.15
CA ASP A 50 -2.03 13.36 -8.46
C ASP A 50 -0.59 13.87 -8.34
N THR A 51 -0.33 14.79 -7.40
CA THR A 51 1.02 15.33 -7.18
C THR A 51 2.02 14.24 -6.80
N GLN A 52 1.62 13.30 -5.97
CA GLN A 52 2.49 12.22 -5.52
C GLN A 52 2.76 11.20 -6.63
N CYS A 53 1.78 10.92 -7.49
CA CYS A 53 1.99 10.12 -8.70
C CYS A 53 2.95 10.82 -9.67
N ARG A 54 2.82 12.14 -9.85
CA ARG A 54 3.78 12.95 -10.66
C ARG A 54 5.17 12.93 -10.07
N ARG A 55 5.31 12.92 -8.74
CA ARG A 55 6.62 12.78 -8.09
C ARG A 55 7.26 11.42 -8.40
N ILE A 56 6.51 10.33 -8.31
CA ILE A 56 7.00 8.99 -8.68
C ILE A 56 7.40 8.93 -10.16
N GLN A 57 6.60 9.55 -11.04
CA GLN A 57 6.93 9.66 -12.48
C GLN A 57 8.23 10.44 -12.70
N TRP A 58 8.41 11.56 -11.98
CA TRP A 58 9.63 12.34 -12.05
C TRP A 58 10.85 11.52 -11.57
N GLU A 59 10.72 10.74 -10.51
CA GLU A 59 11.79 9.85 -10.01
C GLU A 59 12.17 8.78 -11.04
N LEU A 60 11.19 8.22 -11.77
CA LEU A 60 11.41 7.31 -12.88
C LEU A 60 12.23 7.96 -14.00
N GLU A 61 11.85 9.17 -14.40
CA GLU A 61 12.47 9.91 -15.52
C GLU A 61 13.88 10.41 -15.18
N ASN A 62 14.12 10.73 -13.90
CA ASN A 62 15.39 11.29 -13.43
C ASN A 62 16.28 10.26 -12.74
N GLY A 63 15.92 8.96 -12.76
CA GLY A 63 16.72 7.88 -12.17
C GLY A 63 16.88 8.01 -10.65
N GLN A 64 15.89 8.58 -9.97
CA GLN A 64 15.91 8.80 -8.53
C GLN A 64 15.18 7.70 -7.78
N GLN A 65 15.52 7.52 -6.51
CA GLN A 65 14.87 6.69 -5.49
C GLN A 65 14.92 5.17 -5.75
N PHE A 66 14.89 4.69 -6.98
CA PHE A 66 14.86 3.27 -7.33
C PHE A 66 16.25 2.76 -7.72
N TYR A 67 16.84 1.89 -6.90
CA TYR A 67 18.17 1.35 -7.10
C TYR A 67 18.12 -0.18 -7.23
N LYS A 68 18.52 -0.71 -8.39
CA LYS A 68 18.59 -2.16 -8.60
C LYS A 68 19.56 -2.82 -7.62
N THR A 69 19.20 -4.00 -7.13
CA THR A 69 20.06 -4.84 -6.31
C THR A 69 20.46 -6.11 -7.06
N SER A 70 21.44 -6.86 -6.56
CA SER A 70 21.81 -8.16 -7.15
C SER A 70 20.67 -9.17 -7.10
N ALA A 71 19.85 -9.16 -6.05
CA ALA A 71 18.68 -10.03 -5.90
C ALA A 71 17.49 -9.57 -6.77
N TYR A 72 17.37 -8.27 -7.02
CA TYR A 72 16.28 -7.66 -7.80
C TYR A 72 16.87 -6.72 -8.87
N PRO A 73 17.40 -7.25 -9.99
CA PRO A 73 18.24 -6.50 -10.92
C PRO A 73 17.46 -5.64 -11.93
N LEU A 74 16.20 -5.31 -11.65
CA LEU A 74 15.39 -4.44 -12.49
C LEU A 74 15.74 -2.97 -12.24
N THR A 75 15.90 -2.19 -13.31
CA THR A 75 15.85 -0.72 -13.25
C THR A 75 14.40 -0.27 -13.05
N PHE A 76 14.17 0.99 -12.63
CA PHE A 76 12.80 1.50 -12.46
C PHE A 76 11.99 1.40 -13.75
N ARG A 77 12.59 1.74 -14.90
CA ARG A 77 11.93 1.59 -16.21
C ARG A 77 11.58 0.11 -16.53
N GLN A 78 12.50 -0.80 -16.30
CA GLN A 78 12.22 -2.23 -16.50
C GLN A 78 11.12 -2.74 -15.55
N PHE A 79 11.10 -2.26 -14.31
CA PHE A 79 10.03 -2.57 -13.36
C PHE A 79 8.66 -2.10 -13.86
N THR A 80 8.54 -0.87 -14.38
CA THR A 80 7.26 -0.33 -14.88
C THR A 80 6.77 -1.03 -16.15
N GLN A 81 7.64 -1.68 -16.89
CA GLN A 81 7.33 -2.41 -18.14
C GLN A 81 7.27 -3.93 -17.95
N SER A 82 7.50 -4.40 -16.72
CA SER A 82 7.59 -5.84 -16.44
C SER A 82 6.22 -6.50 -16.44
N THR A 83 6.15 -7.68 -17.03
CA THR A 83 4.99 -8.59 -17.00
C THR A 83 5.14 -9.70 -15.96
N SER A 84 6.12 -9.60 -15.08
CA SER A 84 6.29 -10.54 -13.95
C SER A 84 5.09 -10.47 -12.99
N SER A 85 4.96 -11.48 -12.13
CA SER A 85 3.84 -11.55 -11.19
C SER A 85 3.77 -10.30 -10.30
N PRO A 86 2.56 -9.84 -9.94
CA PRO A 86 2.38 -8.68 -9.04
C PRO A 86 3.09 -8.86 -7.70
N LYS A 87 3.11 -10.10 -7.19
CA LYS A 87 3.83 -10.45 -5.96
C LYS A 87 5.33 -10.20 -6.09
N TYR A 88 5.96 -10.72 -7.16
CA TYR A 88 7.38 -10.47 -7.41
C TYR A 88 7.69 -8.97 -7.56
N LEU A 89 6.85 -8.25 -8.29
CA LEU A 89 7.03 -6.81 -8.47
C LEU A 89 6.84 -6.02 -7.16
N ALA A 90 6.00 -6.49 -6.23
CA ALA A 90 5.92 -5.90 -4.91
C ALA A 90 7.23 -6.07 -4.13
N GLU A 91 7.86 -7.25 -4.18
CA GLU A 91 9.18 -7.50 -3.57
C GLU A 91 10.27 -6.62 -4.21
N VAL A 92 10.29 -6.52 -5.54
CA VAL A 92 11.21 -5.60 -6.25
C VAL A 92 11.06 -4.18 -5.73
N PHE A 93 9.83 -3.70 -5.56
CA PHE A 93 9.57 -2.33 -5.10
C PHE A 93 10.02 -2.11 -3.65
N ILE A 94 9.76 -3.06 -2.75
CA ILE A 94 10.25 -3.04 -1.37
C ILE A 94 11.78 -2.87 -1.35
N HIS A 95 12.49 -3.71 -2.09
CA HIS A 95 13.96 -3.77 -2.02
C HIS A 95 14.65 -2.64 -2.79
N ASN A 96 14.10 -2.21 -3.91
CA ASN A 96 14.74 -1.25 -4.79
C ASN A 96 14.30 0.20 -4.55
N TYR A 97 13.05 0.41 -4.09
CA TYR A 97 12.49 1.75 -3.88
C TYR A 97 12.38 2.10 -2.38
N GLU A 98 11.65 1.31 -1.61
CA GLU A 98 11.35 1.62 -0.20
C GLU A 98 12.53 1.36 0.72
N ARG A 99 13.19 0.23 0.59
CA ARG A 99 14.37 -0.21 1.37
C ARG A 99 14.18 -0.09 2.88
N PRO A 100 13.09 -0.64 3.45
CA PRO A 100 12.85 -0.62 4.88
C PRO A 100 13.88 -1.47 5.63
N ALA A 101 14.06 -1.22 6.93
CA ALA A 101 14.92 -2.03 7.79
C ALA A 101 14.48 -3.51 7.84
N ASN A 102 13.17 -3.77 7.77
CA ASN A 102 12.61 -5.11 7.61
C ASN A 102 11.86 -5.21 6.28
N ALA A 103 12.47 -5.86 5.29
CA ALA A 103 11.87 -6.09 3.98
C ALA A 103 10.96 -7.33 3.92
N ASN A 104 10.90 -8.16 4.96
CA ASN A 104 9.99 -9.31 5.00
C ASN A 104 8.54 -8.86 5.27
N GLN A 105 7.84 -8.47 4.22
CA GLN A 105 6.48 -7.91 4.26
C GLN A 105 5.55 -8.65 3.27
N PRO A 106 5.26 -9.94 3.50
CA PRO A 106 4.59 -10.81 2.52
C PRO A 106 3.19 -10.31 2.11
N ASN A 107 2.50 -9.57 2.98
CA ASN A 107 1.18 -9.01 2.68
C ASN A 107 1.19 -8.05 1.49
N ARG A 108 2.32 -7.38 1.22
CA ARG A 108 2.42 -6.46 0.07
C ARG A 108 2.29 -7.18 -1.27
N GLY A 109 2.85 -8.39 -1.36
CA GLY A 109 2.69 -9.25 -2.52
C GLY A 109 1.24 -9.66 -2.73
N VAL A 110 0.55 -10.04 -1.67
CA VAL A 110 -0.86 -10.44 -1.74
C VAL A 110 -1.76 -9.26 -2.12
N TRP A 111 -1.55 -8.10 -1.53
CA TRP A 111 -2.27 -6.87 -1.92
C TRP A 111 -1.99 -6.49 -3.38
N ALA A 112 -0.77 -6.69 -3.86
CA ALA A 112 -0.43 -6.42 -5.26
C ALA A 112 -1.20 -7.34 -6.22
N GLU A 113 -1.36 -8.62 -5.90
CA GLU A 113 -2.17 -9.58 -6.66
C GLU A 113 -3.65 -9.19 -6.66
N ASN A 114 -4.20 -8.77 -5.52
CA ASN A 114 -5.57 -8.27 -5.42
C ASN A 114 -5.79 -7.04 -6.29
N TRP A 115 -4.91 -6.05 -6.22
CA TRP A 115 -5.00 -4.86 -7.06
C TRP A 115 -4.90 -5.19 -8.54
N TYR A 116 -4.04 -6.13 -8.91
CA TYR A 116 -3.94 -6.60 -10.29
C TYR A 116 -5.26 -7.22 -10.77
N SER A 117 -5.87 -8.07 -9.96
CA SER A 117 -7.16 -8.69 -10.28
C SER A 117 -8.25 -7.65 -10.46
N ILE A 118 -8.30 -6.62 -9.61
CA ILE A 118 -9.28 -5.52 -9.72
C ILE A 118 -9.08 -4.75 -11.03
N LEU A 119 -7.84 -4.36 -11.33
CA LEU A 119 -7.55 -3.43 -12.42
C LEU A 119 -7.54 -4.10 -13.79
N VAL A 120 -7.12 -5.35 -13.87
CA VAL A 120 -6.94 -6.06 -15.15
C VAL A 120 -8.15 -6.92 -15.48
N ASN A 121 -8.71 -7.61 -14.49
CA ASN A 121 -9.81 -8.56 -14.72
C ASN A 121 -11.19 -7.92 -14.48
N GLY A 122 -11.25 -6.67 -14.02
CA GLY A 122 -12.53 -6.02 -13.65
C GLY A 122 -13.25 -6.72 -12.49
N THR A 123 -12.58 -7.66 -11.84
CA THR A 123 -13.12 -8.33 -10.67
C THR A 123 -12.93 -7.42 -9.48
N THR A 124 -14.01 -6.75 -9.03
CA THR A 124 -14.06 -6.40 -7.62
C THR A 124 -13.67 -7.65 -6.83
N PRO A 125 -12.83 -7.52 -5.78
CA PRO A 125 -12.57 -8.65 -4.90
C PRO A 125 -13.92 -9.31 -4.63
N SER A 126 -14.03 -10.60 -4.93
CA SER A 126 -15.28 -11.32 -4.76
C SER A 126 -15.81 -10.97 -3.37
N THR A 127 -17.07 -10.53 -3.33
CA THR A 127 -17.84 -10.58 -2.09
C THR A 127 -17.52 -11.91 -1.44
N PRO A 128 -17.23 -11.95 -0.13
CA PRO A 128 -16.92 -13.18 0.55
C PRO A 128 -17.82 -14.30 0.05
N SER A 129 -17.29 -15.42 -0.34
CA SER A 129 -18.11 -16.62 -0.50
C SER A 129 -18.77 -16.82 0.85
N ASP A 130 -20.11 -16.75 0.83
CA ASP A 130 -20.99 -16.73 1.98
C ASP A 130 -20.50 -17.67 3.09
N GLY A 131 -20.05 -17.10 4.22
CA GLY A 131 -19.83 -17.84 5.45
C GLY A 131 -18.50 -17.68 6.20
N THR A 132 -17.46 -17.06 5.64
CA THR A 132 -16.23 -16.89 6.42
C THR A 132 -16.33 -15.70 7.37
N THR A 133 -16.29 -15.96 8.67
CA THR A 133 -16.38 -14.94 9.70
C THR A 133 -15.18 -14.99 10.65
N TYR A 134 -14.91 -13.86 11.29
CA TYR A 134 -13.90 -13.74 12.34
C TYR A 134 -14.49 -13.06 13.58
N THR A 135 -14.27 -13.63 14.74
CA THR A 135 -14.65 -13.01 16.01
C THR A 135 -13.50 -12.17 16.54
N VAL A 136 -13.73 -10.88 16.70
CA VAL A 136 -12.75 -9.91 17.23
C VAL A 136 -12.29 -10.31 18.62
N LYS A 137 -10.98 -10.34 18.82
CA LYS A 137 -10.32 -10.68 20.10
C LYS A 137 -9.74 -9.41 20.75
N SER A 138 -9.42 -9.52 22.04
CA SER A 138 -8.74 -8.44 22.75
C SER A 138 -7.40 -8.09 22.08
N GLY A 139 -7.17 -6.81 21.82
CA GLY A 139 -5.98 -6.31 21.12
C GLY A 139 -6.09 -6.28 19.60
N ASP A 140 -7.17 -6.79 19.01
CA ASP A 140 -7.37 -6.68 17.56
C ASP A 140 -7.68 -5.25 17.15
N THR A 141 -7.21 -4.90 15.96
CA THR A 141 -7.60 -3.69 15.23
C THR A 141 -8.18 -4.08 13.87
N LEU A 142 -9.06 -3.26 13.32
CA LEU A 142 -9.63 -3.55 12.00
C LEU A 142 -8.53 -3.67 10.92
N SER A 143 -7.47 -2.88 11.03
CA SER A 143 -6.31 -2.97 10.14
C SER A 143 -5.51 -4.26 10.33
N GLY A 144 -5.35 -4.73 11.56
CA GLY A 144 -4.70 -6.01 11.86
C GLY A 144 -5.51 -7.19 11.33
N ILE A 145 -6.83 -7.16 11.49
CA ILE A 145 -7.74 -8.18 10.95
C ILE A 145 -7.70 -8.14 9.41
N ALA A 146 -7.75 -6.95 8.81
CA ALA A 146 -7.64 -6.79 7.36
C ALA A 146 -6.36 -7.41 6.81
N ALA A 147 -5.21 -7.12 7.45
CA ALA A 147 -3.92 -7.70 7.09
C ALA A 147 -3.91 -9.23 7.23
N LYS A 148 -4.45 -9.75 8.33
CA LYS A 148 -4.51 -11.19 8.62
C LYS A 148 -5.30 -11.98 7.57
N PHE A 149 -6.40 -11.42 7.08
CA PHE A 149 -7.29 -12.08 6.11
C PHE A 149 -7.11 -11.56 4.68
N VAL A 150 -6.08 -10.74 4.46
CA VAL A 150 -5.69 -10.28 3.12
C VAL A 150 -6.77 -9.46 2.42
N VAL A 151 -7.51 -8.72 3.20
CA VAL A 151 -8.54 -7.79 2.72
C VAL A 151 -8.17 -6.35 3.08
N THR A 152 -8.86 -5.38 2.52
CA THR A 152 -8.68 -3.97 2.90
C THR A 152 -9.55 -3.60 4.09
N VAL A 153 -9.16 -2.58 4.85
CA VAL A 153 -10.01 -2.00 5.91
C VAL A 153 -11.34 -1.53 5.32
N ALA A 154 -11.31 -0.91 4.13
CA ALA A 154 -12.51 -0.45 3.45
C ALA A 154 -13.47 -1.61 3.08
N GLN A 155 -12.94 -2.76 2.68
CA GLN A 155 -13.75 -3.96 2.44
C GLN A 155 -14.39 -4.46 3.73
N LEU A 156 -13.62 -4.59 4.82
CA LEU A 156 -14.18 -4.99 6.11
C LEU A 156 -15.26 -4.02 6.60
N GLN A 157 -15.04 -2.71 6.42
CA GLN A 157 -16.03 -1.70 6.74
C GLN A 157 -17.31 -1.88 5.92
N SER A 158 -17.18 -2.01 4.61
CA SER A 158 -18.31 -2.17 3.69
C SER A 158 -19.13 -3.45 3.98
N TRP A 159 -18.45 -4.58 4.19
CA TRP A 159 -19.11 -5.87 4.44
C TRP A 159 -19.82 -5.94 5.80
N ASN A 160 -19.36 -5.15 6.77
CA ASN A 160 -19.83 -5.19 8.15
C ASN A 160 -20.58 -3.93 8.60
N GLY A 161 -20.79 -2.96 7.70
CA GLY A 161 -21.46 -1.69 8.04
C GLY A 161 -20.70 -0.85 9.07
N ILE A 162 -19.35 -0.95 9.10
CA ILE A 162 -18.52 -0.23 10.06
C ILE A 162 -18.19 1.15 9.49
N SER A 163 -18.76 2.19 10.05
CA SER A 163 -18.48 3.58 9.63
C SER A 163 -17.17 4.13 10.17
N ASP A 164 -16.76 3.73 11.37
CA ASP A 164 -15.51 4.17 12.02
C ASP A 164 -14.59 2.96 12.21
N PRO A 165 -13.44 2.87 11.51
CA PRO A 165 -12.54 1.73 11.58
C PRO A 165 -11.89 1.53 12.95
N ASN A 166 -11.98 2.52 13.85
CA ASN A 166 -11.46 2.43 15.21
C ASN A 166 -12.50 1.89 16.20
N LYS A 167 -13.74 1.65 15.75
CA LYS A 167 -14.84 1.16 16.58
C LYS A 167 -15.20 -0.28 16.22
N ILE A 168 -14.38 -1.20 16.70
CA ILE A 168 -14.69 -2.63 16.75
C ILE A 168 -14.65 -3.10 18.20
N TYR A 169 -15.43 -4.11 18.51
CA TYR A 169 -15.61 -4.59 19.89
C TYR A 169 -15.19 -6.06 20.02
N VAL A 170 -14.57 -6.42 21.13
CA VAL A 170 -14.25 -7.82 21.46
C VAL A 170 -15.54 -8.63 21.45
N GLY A 171 -15.53 -9.77 20.75
CA GLY A 171 -16.71 -10.61 20.53
C GLY A 171 -17.53 -10.23 19.29
N GLN A 172 -17.28 -9.09 18.64
CA GLN A 172 -17.94 -8.74 17.39
C GLN A 172 -17.57 -9.75 16.30
N VAL A 173 -18.57 -10.25 15.57
CA VAL A 173 -18.37 -11.17 14.44
C VAL A 173 -18.29 -10.34 13.16
N LEU A 174 -17.18 -10.45 12.46
CA LEU A 174 -16.94 -9.76 11.18
C LEU A 174 -16.98 -10.75 10.02
N LYS A 175 -17.67 -10.39 8.94
CA LYS A 175 -17.52 -11.06 7.64
C LYS A 175 -16.15 -10.70 7.08
N ILE A 176 -15.38 -11.70 6.70
CA ILE A 176 -13.97 -11.52 6.30
C ILE A 176 -13.64 -12.14 4.93
N GLY A 177 -14.56 -12.80 4.31
CA GLY A 177 -14.40 -13.47 3.04
C GLY A 177 -15.68 -14.16 2.60
#